data_a89735db7e0b413b94ab85c3df28b4c9
#
_entry.id   a89735db7e0b413b94ab85c3df28b4c9
#
_cell.length_a   1.000
_cell.length_b   1.000
_cell.length_c   1.000
_cell.angle_alpha   90.00
_cell.angle_beta   90.00
_cell.angle_gamma   90.00
#
_symmetry.space_group_name_H-M   'P 1'
#
loop_
_entity.id
_entity.type
_entity.pdbx_description
1 polymer ?
#
loop_
_entity_poly.entity_id
_entity_poly.type
_entity_poly.pdbx_seq_one_letter_code
_entity_poly.pdbx_strand_id
1 'polypeptide(L)'
;MDRSQEIIRTSWIGIAANVLLAGFKAAVGIIASSVAIVMDAVNNLSDALSSVITIIGTKLSQRPADRKHPFGFGRIEYFSAIIIAVIVLSAGITSLIESVKKILDPTEPSYTTTTLVVIVVAIVVKLILGQYVKRKGEQLKSDALIASGSDALFDAVITLATLISAGVMLMWGVSLDGILGALISIVIIKAGIEMLASPVNELLGTSISAELTKQIIKEVSDFDGVHGVFDLILHNYGPDVKIGSLHINVYDTMSAHEIHGLTRKITMQMIERHGIIMTVGVYAIATGENRHAELQKQVMQTLAAHKDIVQVHGFYYSEKDQMLSVDVVPDISVHDEAAFVTKLTSEIQPLVTDMQVVIVVDHNYCE
;
A
#
# COMPACT_ATOMS: atom_id res chain seq x y z
N MET A 1 22.42 2.82 6.54
CA MET A 1 22.13 3.71 5.40
C MET A 1 20.65 4.04 5.49
N ASP A 2 20.29 5.28 5.25
CA ASP A 2 18.87 5.69 5.22
C ASP A 2 18.16 5.00 4.04
N ARG A 3 16.91 4.53 4.25
CA ARG A 3 16.06 3.86 3.25
C ARG A 3 16.06 4.59 1.90
N SER A 4 15.87 5.89 1.94
CA SER A 4 15.82 6.73 0.76
C SER A 4 17.14 6.81 0.00
N GLN A 5 18.27 6.79 0.71
CA GLN A 5 19.59 6.76 0.07
C GLN A 5 19.83 5.42 -0.66
N GLU A 6 19.36 4.31 -0.12
CA GLU A 6 19.45 3.02 -0.78
C GLU A 6 18.55 2.96 -2.03
N ILE A 7 17.33 3.53 -1.99
CA ILE A 7 16.45 3.66 -3.16
C ILE A 7 17.16 4.44 -4.26
N ILE A 8 17.67 5.63 -3.95
CA ILE A 8 18.37 6.50 -4.91
C ILE A 8 19.61 5.79 -5.48
N ARG A 9 20.40 5.11 -4.66
CA ARG A 9 21.57 4.36 -5.12
C ARG A 9 21.18 3.22 -6.07
N THR A 10 20.14 2.47 -5.74
CA THR A 10 19.62 1.38 -6.59
C THR A 10 19.13 1.93 -7.93
N SER A 11 18.42 3.06 -7.92
CA SER A 11 17.96 3.72 -9.15
C SER A 11 19.11 4.24 -10.01
N TRP A 12 20.19 4.76 -9.40
CA TRP A 12 21.41 5.13 -10.15
C TRP A 12 22.07 3.93 -10.84
N ILE A 13 22.07 2.74 -10.20
CA ILE A 13 22.55 1.52 -10.84
C ILE A 13 21.66 1.16 -12.04
N GLY A 14 20.34 1.31 -11.91
CA GLY A 14 19.38 1.14 -13.01
C GLY A 14 19.66 2.07 -14.18
N ILE A 15 19.84 3.37 -13.92
CA ILE A 15 20.17 4.36 -14.94
C ILE A 15 21.49 4.00 -15.63
N ALA A 16 22.55 3.73 -14.87
CA ALA A 16 23.85 3.40 -15.42
C ALA A 16 23.81 2.17 -16.32
N ALA A 17 23.13 1.09 -15.89
CA ALA A 17 23.01 -0.13 -16.68
C ALA A 17 22.21 0.09 -17.96
N ASN A 18 21.07 0.81 -17.91
CA ASN A 18 20.26 1.10 -19.09
C ASN A 18 20.98 2.05 -20.07
N VAL A 19 21.69 3.07 -19.58
CA VAL A 19 22.49 3.97 -20.44
C VAL A 19 23.66 3.22 -21.10
N LEU A 20 24.36 2.35 -20.36
CA LEU A 20 25.43 1.52 -20.92
C LEU A 20 24.88 0.56 -22.00
N LEU A 21 23.74 -0.07 -21.73
CA LEU A 21 23.10 -0.97 -22.70
C LEU A 21 22.62 -0.20 -23.94
N ALA A 22 22.05 0.99 -23.77
CA ALA A 22 21.66 1.88 -24.86
C ALA A 22 22.89 2.28 -25.70
N GLY A 23 23.98 2.69 -25.06
CA GLY A 23 25.23 3.03 -25.75
C GLY A 23 25.82 1.86 -26.51
N PHE A 24 25.84 0.65 -25.95
CA PHE A 24 26.27 -0.57 -26.59
C PHE A 24 25.41 -0.87 -27.85
N LYS A 25 24.08 -0.87 -27.70
CA LYS A 25 23.15 -1.11 -28.79
C LYS A 25 23.26 -0.05 -29.90
N ALA A 26 23.38 1.22 -29.55
CA ALA A 26 23.54 2.30 -30.50
C ALA A 26 24.84 2.14 -31.32
N ALA A 27 25.98 1.84 -30.67
CA ALA A 27 27.24 1.62 -31.33
C ALA A 27 27.16 0.44 -32.31
N VAL A 28 26.64 -0.73 -31.86
CA VAL A 28 26.48 -1.90 -32.72
C VAL A 28 25.48 -1.65 -33.85
N GLY A 29 24.35 -0.95 -33.56
CA GLY A 29 23.35 -0.63 -34.58
C GLY A 29 23.88 0.28 -35.70
N ILE A 30 24.70 1.28 -35.35
CA ILE A 30 25.35 2.18 -36.32
C ILE A 30 26.35 1.38 -37.18
N ILE A 31 27.23 0.58 -36.55
CA ILE A 31 28.22 -0.22 -37.27
C ILE A 31 27.54 -1.24 -38.21
N ALA A 32 26.46 -1.86 -37.74
CA ALA A 32 25.70 -2.85 -38.52
C ALA A 32 24.70 -2.20 -39.50
N SER A 33 24.60 -0.86 -39.53
CA SER A 33 23.59 -0.11 -40.30
C SER A 33 22.15 -0.60 -40.04
N SER A 34 21.86 -1.04 -38.81
CA SER A 34 20.58 -1.60 -38.39
C SER A 34 19.76 -0.58 -37.64
N VAL A 35 18.73 -0.03 -38.28
CA VAL A 35 17.77 0.92 -37.66
C VAL A 35 17.06 0.25 -36.48
N ALA A 36 16.74 -1.05 -36.58
CA ALA A 36 16.05 -1.78 -35.52
C ALA A 36 16.85 -1.80 -34.22
N ILE A 37 18.17 -2.05 -34.28
CA ILE A 37 19.03 -2.05 -33.07
C ILE A 37 19.19 -0.63 -32.52
N VAL A 38 19.24 0.40 -33.38
CA VAL A 38 19.28 1.81 -32.89
C VAL A 38 17.99 2.20 -32.20
N MET A 39 16.83 1.81 -32.73
CA MET A 39 15.55 2.05 -32.09
C MET A 39 15.42 1.33 -30.73
N ASP A 40 15.96 0.11 -30.62
CA ASP A 40 16.03 -0.64 -29.39
C ASP A 40 16.97 0.03 -28.34
N ALA A 41 18.01 0.72 -28.79
CA ALA A 41 18.83 1.58 -27.93
C ALA A 41 18.04 2.77 -27.37
N VAL A 42 17.17 3.38 -28.18
CA VAL A 42 16.28 4.45 -27.71
C VAL A 42 15.29 3.94 -26.65
N ASN A 43 14.77 2.72 -26.81
CA ASN A 43 13.93 2.07 -25.80
C ASN A 43 14.64 1.95 -24.45
N ASN A 44 15.90 1.45 -24.42
CA ASN A 44 16.64 1.36 -23.15
C ASN A 44 16.90 2.73 -22.52
N LEU A 45 16.99 3.80 -23.32
CA LEU A 45 17.09 5.14 -22.75
C LEU A 45 15.77 5.57 -22.08
N SER A 46 14.63 5.16 -22.67
CA SER A 46 13.30 5.36 -22.04
C SER A 46 13.16 4.60 -20.74
N ASP A 47 13.72 3.40 -20.62
CA ASP A 47 13.70 2.61 -19.39
C ASP A 47 14.50 3.28 -18.25
N ALA A 48 15.56 4.02 -18.59
CA ALA A 48 16.27 4.84 -17.61
C ALA A 48 15.36 5.92 -16.99
N LEU A 49 14.33 6.34 -17.70
CA LEU A 49 13.39 7.36 -17.23
C LEU A 49 12.59 6.89 -15.99
N SER A 50 12.20 5.62 -15.94
CA SER A 50 11.52 5.05 -14.74
C SER A 50 12.39 5.18 -13.48
N SER A 51 13.71 4.94 -13.62
CA SER A 51 14.65 5.13 -12.52
C SER A 51 14.83 6.60 -12.13
N VAL A 52 14.77 7.54 -13.10
CA VAL A 52 14.79 8.99 -12.84
C VAL A 52 13.54 9.41 -12.08
N ILE A 53 12.36 8.91 -12.47
CA ILE A 53 11.09 9.16 -11.79
C ILE A 53 11.18 8.69 -10.33
N THR A 54 11.73 7.51 -10.08
CA THR A 54 11.95 6.98 -8.72
C THR A 54 12.83 7.92 -7.89
N ILE A 55 13.96 8.40 -8.44
CA ILE A 55 14.86 9.32 -7.72
C ILE A 55 14.14 10.64 -7.40
N ILE A 56 13.44 11.20 -8.37
CA ILE A 56 12.71 12.47 -8.18
C ILE A 56 11.63 12.28 -7.11
N GLY A 57 10.83 11.22 -7.22
CA GLY A 57 9.77 10.90 -6.27
C GLY A 57 10.30 10.71 -4.85
N THR A 58 11.35 9.92 -4.69
CA THR A 58 11.99 9.70 -3.39
C THR A 58 12.56 10.99 -2.79
N LYS A 59 13.21 11.85 -3.59
CA LYS A 59 13.71 13.14 -3.11
C LYS A 59 12.59 14.12 -2.74
N LEU A 60 11.49 14.11 -3.50
CA LEU A 60 10.36 14.98 -3.20
C LEU A 60 9.60 14.48 -1.96
N SER A 61 9.47 13.17 -1.77
CA SER A 61 8.80 12.59 -0.60
C SER A 61 9.50 12.92 0.73
N GLN A 62 10.81 13.17 0.69
CA GLN A 62 11.61 13.55 1.86
C GLN A 62 11.48 15.04 2.26
N ARG A 63 10.76 15.86 1.49
CA ARG A 63 10.58 17.25 1.87
C ARG A 63 9.85 17.35 3.21
N PRO A 64 10.32 18.20 4.12
CA PRO A 64 9.66 18.42 5.40
C PRO A 64 8.27 19.01 5.20
N ALA A 65 7.42 18.79 6.19
CA ALA A 65 6.09 19.39 6.24
C ALA A 65 6.14 20.93 6.07
N ASP A 66 5.16 21.47 5.37
CA ASP A 66 4.95 22.91 5.21
C ASP A 66 3.51 23.30 5.59
N ARG A 67 3.18 24.58 5.48
CA ARG A 67 1.83 25.08 5.82
C ARG A 67 0.71 24.50 4.95
N LYS A 68 1.00 24.08 3.72
CA LYS A 68 0.04 23.46 2.80
C LYS A 68 -0.01 21.95 2.95
N HIS A 69 1.09 21.33 3.36
CA HIS A 69 1.26 19.90 3.53
C HIS A 69 1.74 19.61 4.96
N PRO A 70 0.87 19.73 5.97
CA PRO A 70 1.26 19.63 7.38
C PRO A 70 1.78 18.25 7.78
N PHE A 71 1.47 17.22 7.00
CA PHE A 71 1.94 15.84 7.22
C PHE A 71 3.12 15.44 6.30
N GLY A 72 3.71 16.42 5.60
CA GLY A 72 4.84 16.20 4.69
C GLY A 72 4.41 15.72 3.30
N PHE A 73 5.38 15.26 2.54
CA PHE A 73 5.25 14.89 1.13
C PHE A 73 5.41 13.38 0.87
N GLY A 74 5.37 12.54 1.90
CA GLY A 74 5.64 11.10 1.80
C GLY A 74 4.81 10.37 0.74
N ARG A 75 3.56 10.79 0.52
CA ARG A 75 2.66 10.21 -0.50
C ARG A 75 3.13 10.42 -1.95
N ILE A 76 4.10 11.33 -2.21
CA ILE A 76 4.68 11.49 -3.56
C ILE A 76 5.36 10.21 -4.04
N GLU A 77 5.86 9.37 -3.14
CA GLU A 77 6.44 8.08 -3.52
C GLU A 77 5.41 7.19 -4.21
N TYR A 78 4.17 7.18 -3.73
CA TYR A 78 3.06 6.42 -4.36
C TYR A 78 2.70 6.96 -5.74
N PHE A 79 2.70 8.30 -5.94
CA PHE A 79 2.50 8.88 -7.27
C PHE A 79 3.59 8.48 -8.26
N SER A 80 4.85 8.38 -7.80
CA SER A 80 5.95 7.90 -8.64
C SER A 80 5.74 6.46 -9.07
N ALA A 81 5.31 5.59 -8.16
CA ALA A 81 4.97 4.20 -8.47
C ALA A 81 3.80 4.09 -9.45
N ILE A 82 2.75 4.91 -9.30
CA ILE A 82 1.62 4.99 -10.22
C ILE A 82 2.08 5.37 -11.63
N ILE A 83 2.94 6.38 -11.76
CA ILE A 83 3.45 6.82 -13.08
C ILE A 83 4.21 5.68 -13.76
N ILE A 84 5.08 4.98 -13.03
CA ILE A 84 5.84 3.84 -13.58
C ILE A 84 4.88 2.69 -13.95
N ALA A 85 3.92 2.35 -13.11
CA ALA A 85 2.92 1.32 -13.41
C ALA A 85 2.10 1.63 -14.66
N VAL A 86 1.73 2.91 -14.89
CA VAL A 86 1.05 3.37 -16.11
C VAL A 86 1.94 3.22 -17.33
N ILE A 87 3.25 3.50 -17.22
CA ILE A 87 4.22 3.28 -18.32
C ILE A 87 4.27 1.78 -18.68
N VAL A 88 4.39 0.89 -17.67
CA VAL A 88 4.41 -0.58 -17.90
C VAL A 88 3.11 -1.06 -18.54
N LEU A 89 1.97 -0.59 -18.05
CA LEU A 89 0.65 -0.94 -18.61
C LEU A 89 0.52 -0.48 -20.07
N SER A 90 0.96 0.75 -20.37
CA SER A 90 0.97 1.29 -21.73
C SER A 90 1.87 0.50 -22.65
N ALA A 91 3.05 0.09 -22.18
CA ALA A 91 3.96 -0.76 -22.92
C ALA A 91 3.33 -2.14 -23.22
N GLY A 92 2.66 -2.74 -22.23
CA GLY A 92 1.94 -4.01 -22.42
C GLY A 92 0.81 -3.91 -23.47
N ILE A 93 0.02 -2.83 -23.42
CA ILE A 93 -1.05 -2.59 -24.39
C ILE A 93 -0.46 -2.38 -25.81
N THR A 94 0.58 -1.57 -25.93
CA THR A 94 1.25 -1.32 -27.22
C THR A 94 1.83 -2.62 -27.79
N SER A 95 2.53 -3.41 -26.96
CA SER A 95 3.07 -4.72 -27.34
C SER A 95 1.98 -5.70 -27.80
N LEU A 96 0.80 -5.69 -27.15
CA LEU A 96 -0.35 -6.50 -27.56
C LEU A 96 -0.85 -6.10 -28.97
N ILE A 97 -1.03 -4.79 -29.19
CA ILE A 97 -1.48 -4.25 -30.48
C ILE A 97 -0.50 -4.64 -31.60
N GLU A 98 0.81 -4.48 -31.35
CA GLU A 98 1.85 -4.86 -32.34
C GLU A 98 1.87 -6.35 -32.58
N SER A 99 1.70 -7.17 -31.52
CA SER A 99 1.65 -8.63 -31.65
C SER A 99 0.44 -9.08 -32.47
N VAL A 100 -0.73 -8.48 -32.24
CA VAL A 100 -1.94 -8.77 -33.05
C VAL A 100 -1.73 -8.37 -34.53
N LYS A 101 -1.10 -7.22 -34.78
CA LYS A 101 -0.76 -6.81 -36.15
C LYS A 101 0.15 -7.83 -36.83
N LYS A 102 1.20 -8.33 -36.13
CA LYS A 102 2.10 -9.37 -36.65
C LYS A 102 1.40 -10.71 -36.90
N ILE A 103 0.34 -11.03 -36.20
CA ILE A 103 -0.49 -12.23 -36.45
C ILE A 103 -1.31 -12.06 -37.73
N LEU A 104 -1.90 -10.86 -37.92
CA LEU A 104 -2.79 -10.56 -39.05
C LEU A 104 -2.03 -10.31 -40.35
N ASP A 105 -0.84 -9.68 -40.25
CA ASP A 105 0.05 -9.38 -41.37
C ASP A 105 1.49 -9.82 -41.04
N PRO A 106 1.82 -11.10 -41.22
CA PRO A 106 3.12 -11.65 -40.87
C PRO A 106 4.24 -11.03 -41.69
N THR A 107 5.13 -10.30 -41.03
CA THR A 107 6.38 -9.80 -41.63
C THR A 107 7.52 -10.75 -41.31
N GLU A 108 8.33 -11.11 -42.35
CA GLU A 108 9.49 -11.94 -42.11
C GLU A 108 10.63 -11.13 -41.47
N PRO A 109 10.96 -11.41 -40.20
CA PRO A 109 12.05 -10.70 -39.54
C PRO A 109 13.40 -11.23 -40.07
N SER A 110 14.35 -10.33 -40.36
CA SER A 110 15.71 -10.71 -40.73
C SER A 110 16.61 -10.74 -39.49
N TYR A 111 17.03 -11.92 -39.08
CA TYR A 111 17.96 -12.11 -37.98
C TYR A 111 19.39 -12.29 -38.48
N THR A 112 20.28 -11.36 -38.14
CA THR A 112 21.72 -11.47 -38.36
C THR A 112 22.42 -11.98 -37.11
N THR A 113 23.60 -12.57 -37.23
CA THR A 113 24.41 -12.99 -36.08
C THR A 113 24.67 -11.85 -35.11
N THR A 114 24.90 -10.63 -35.61
CA THR A 114 25.09 -9.43 -34.81
C THR A 114 23.85 -9.10 -33.97
N THR A 115 22.65 -9.16 -34.59
CA THR A 115 21.38 -8.94 -33.89
C THR A 115 21.18 -9.95 -32.77
N LEU A 116 21.45 -11.25 -33.01
CA LEU A 116 21.31 -12.30 -32.02
C LEU A 116 22.25 -12.09 -30.80
N VAL A 117 23.50 -11.70 -31.02
CA VAL A 117 24.46 -11.40 -29.95
C VAL A 117 23.96 -10.23 -29.07
N VAL A 118 23.45 -9.15 -29.70
CA VAL A 118 22.91 -8.00 -29.02
C VAL A 118 21.69 -8.39 -28.16
N ILE A 119 20.80 -9.21 -28.70
CA ILE A 119 19.63 -9.74 -28.01
C ILE A 119 20.04 -10.54 -26.76
N VAL A 120 20.99 -11.46 -26.86
CA VAL A 120 21.47 -12.28 -25.75
C VAL A 120 22.09 -11.41 -24.64
N VAL A 121 22.95 -10.45 -25.00
CA VAL A 121 23.54 -9.52 -24.05
C VAL A 121 22.46 -8.72 -23.34
N ALA A 122 21.47 -8.21 -24.07
CA ALA A 122 20.36 -7.45 -23.51
C ALA A 122 19.55 -8.28 -22.50
N ILE A 123 19.22 -9.53 -22.83
CA ILE A 123 18.50 -10.45 -21.93
C ILE A 123 19.27 -10.61 -20.61
N VAL A 124 20.55 -10.95 -20.68
CA VAL A 124 21.37 -11.20 -19.49
C VAL A 124 21.43 -9.95 -18.60
N VAL A 125 21.71 -8.79 -19.18
CA VAL A 125 21.79 -7.52 -18.43
C VAL A 125 20.45 -7.19 -17.79
N LYS A 126 19.34 -7.27 -18.56
CA LYS A 126 18.00 -6.95 -18.06
C LYS A 126 17.52 -7.93 -16.99
N LEU A 127 17.80 -9.23 -17.09
CA LEU A 127 17.47 -10.21 -16.05
C LEU A 127 18.20 -9.92 -14.74
N ILE A 128 19.51 -9.67 -14.80
CA ILE A 128 20.30 -9.37 -13.59
C ILE A 128 19.85 -8.05 -12.97
N LEU A 129 19.70 -7.00 -13.79
CA LEU A 129 19.28 -5.69 -13.34
C LEU A 129 17.88 -5.72 -12.73
N GLY A 130 16.90 -6.27 -13.46
CA GLY A 130 15.51 -6.31 -13.04
C GLY A 130 15.33 -7.09 -11.75
N GLN A 131 16.00 -8.25 -11.61
CA GLN A 131 15.94 -9.03 -10.38
C GLN A 131 16.61 -8.33 -9.19
N TYR A 132 17.72 -7.63 -9.43
CA TYR A 132 18.39 -6.84 -8.40
C TYR A 132 17.51 -5.67 -7.92
N VAL A 133 16.99 -4.86 -8.86
CA VAL A 133 16.16 -3.68 -8.55
C VAL A 133 14.87 -4.10 -7.86
N LYS A 134 14.18 -5.14 -8.36
CA LYS A 134 12.95 -5.65 -7.78
C LYS A 134 13.14 -6.16 -6.35
N ARG A 135 14.16 -7.00 -6.10
CA ARG A 135 14.48 -7.49 -4.75
C ARG A 135 14.82 -6.34 -3.79
N LYS A 136 15.55 -5.32 -4.26
CA LYS A 136 15.81 -4.12 -3.46
C LYS A 136 14.53 -3.33 -3.18
N GLY A 137 13.62 -3.23 -4.14
CA GLY A 137 12.30 -2.63 -3.96
C GLY A 137 11.49 -3.34 -2.88
N GLU A 138 11.43 -4.67 -2.91
CA GLU A 138 10.75 -5.50 -1.89
C GLU A 138 11.37 -5.30 -0.49
N GLN A 139 12.71 -5.32 -0.38
CA GLN A 139 13.41 -5.08 0.88
C GLN A 139 13.16 -3.70 1.47
N LEU A 140 13.10 -2.69 0.61
CA LEU A 140 12.92 -1.27 0.98
C LEU A 140 11.45 -0.85 1.00
N LYS A 141 10.51 -1.76 0.69
CA LYS A 141 9.07 -1.47 0.56
C LYS A 141 8.82 -0.25 -0.34
N SER A 142 9.46 -0.23 -1.52
CA SER A 142 9.34 0.84 -2.51
C SER A 142 8.65 0.32 -3.77
N ASP A 143 7.36 0.66 -3.94
CA ASP A 143 6.57 0.28 -5.10
C ASP A 143 7.17 0.81 -6.41
N ALA A 144 7.81 1.97 -6.38
CA ALA A 144 8.50 2.54 -7.53
C ALA A 144 9.68 1.68 -8.00
N LEU A 145 10.51 1.14 -7.07
CA LEU A 145 11.58 0.20 -7.42
C LEU A 145 11.03 -1.15 -7.86
N ILE A 146 9.96 -1.65 -7.22
CA ILE A 146 9.30 -2.91 -7.61
C ILE A 146 8.78 -2.79 -9.03
N ALA A 147 8.09 -1.70 -9.36
CA ALA A 147 7.58 -1.42 -10.70
C ALA A 147 8.72 -1.32 -11.72
N SER A 148 9.76 -0.52 -11.46
CA SER A 148 10.91 -0.37 -12.36
C SER A 148 11.70 -1.66 -12.56
N GLY A 149 11.88 -2.48 -11.51
CA GLY A 149 12.53 -3.78 -11.61
C GLY A 149 11.69 -4.80 -12.37
N SER A 150 10.36 -4.77 -12.22
CA SER A 150 9.43 -5.62 -12.96
C SER A 150 9.37 -5.25 -14.44
N ASP A 151 9.41 -3.96 -14.78
CA ASP A 151 9.52 -3.45 -16.14
C ASP A 151 10.75 -4.05 -16.87
N ALA A 152 11.94 -3.95 -16.25
CA ALA A 152 13.16 -4.53 -16.79
C ALA A 152 13.08 -6.06 -16.98
N LEU A 153 12.37 -6.78 -16.08
CA LEU A 153 12.14 -8.22 -16.23
C LEU A 153 11.17 -8.53 -17.37
N PHE A 154 10.10 -7.76 -17.57
CA PHE A 154 9.16 -7.95 -18.67
C PHE A 154 9.84 -7.72 -20.02
N ASP A 155 10.69 -6.71 -20.11
CA ASP A 155 11.51 -6.49 -21.31
C ASP A 155 12.43 -7.68 -21.62
N ALA A 156 13.05 -8.26 -20.58
CA ALA A 156 13.86 -9.46 -20.75
C ALA A 156 13.03 -10.65 -21.27
N VAL A 157 11.80 -10.81 -20.76
CA VAL A 157 10.88 -11.89 -21.18
C VAL A 157 10.42 -11.69 -22.63
N ILE A 158 10.05 -10.46 -23.03
CA ILE A 158 9.70 -10.13 -24.40
C ILE A 158 10.89 -10.42 -25.33
N THR A 159 12.09 -9.96 -24.95
CA THR A 159 13.30 -10.15 -25.73
C THR A 159 13.69 -11.64 -25.83
N LEU A 160 13.47 -12.44 -24.78
CA LEU A 160 13.66 -13.89 -24.80
C LEU A 160 12.67 -14.58 -25.75
N ALA A 161 11.42 -14.16 -25.76
CA ALA A 161 10.42 -14.69 -26.68
C ALA A 161 10.80 -14.39 -28.14
N THR A 162 11.32 -13.19 -28.41
CA THR A 162 11.88 -12.83 -29.74
C THR A 162 13.04 -13.73 -30.11
N LEU A 163 13.93 -14.06 -29.17
CA LEU A 163 15.05 -14.97 -29.40
C LEU A 163 14.56 -16.41 -29.71
N ILE A 164 13.57 -16.91 -29.00
CA ILE A 164 12.94 -18.22 -29.23
C ILE A 164 12.29 -18.24 -30.62
N SER A 165 11.53 -17.20 -30.97
CA SER A 165 10.90 -17.07 -32.28
C SER A 165 11.92 -17.03 -33.40
N ALA A 166 13.04 -16.33 -33.22
CA ALA A 166 14.17 -16.33 -34.16
C ALA A 166 14.73 -17.73 -34.37
N GLY A 167 14.93 -18.51 -33.30
CA GLY A 167 15.38 -19.90 -33.38
C GLY A 167 14.39 -20.79 -34.15
N VAL A 168 13.09 -20.67 -33.86
CA VAL A 168 12.05 -21.43 -34.57
C VAL A 168 11.98 -21.04 -36.05
N MET A 169 12.07 -19.74 -36.35
CA MET A 169 12.08 -19.25 -37.73
C MET A 169 13.28 -19.82 -38.53
N LEU A 170 14.48 -19.85 -37.94
CA LEU A 170 15.66 -20.39 -38.56
C LEU A 170 15.60 -21.90 -38.78
N MET A 171 14.90 -22.66 -37.93
CA MET A 171 14.80 -24.13 -38.00
C MET A 171 13.62 -24.62 -38.83
N TRP A 172 12.48 -23.94 -38.77
CA TRP A 172 11.22 -24.42 -39.37
C TRP A 172 10.56 -23.41 -40.32
N GLY A 173 11.10 -22.18 -40.47
CA GLY A 173 10.53 -21.16 -41.34
C GLY A 173 9.21 -20.55 -40.83
N VAL A 174 8.88 -20.75 -39.56
CA VAL A 174 7.64 -20.24 -38.94
C VAL A 174 7.95 -19.16 -37.93
N SER A 175 7.38 -17.97 -38.06
CA SER A 175 7.50 -16.91 -37.09
C SER A 175 6.44 -17.07 -35.96
N LEU A 176 6.91 -17.13 -34.72
CA LEU A 176 6.05 -17.17 -33.53
C LEU A 176 5.96 -15.83 -32.81
N ASP A 177 6.60 -14.76 -33.31
CA ASP A 177 6.69 -13.46 -32.68
C ASP A 177 5.33 -12.89 -32.26
N GLY A 178 4.34 -12.94 -33.17
CA GLY A 178 3.00 -12.43 -32.90
C GLY A 178 2.30 -13.19 -31.78
N ILE A 179 2.35 -14.54 -31.79
CA ILE A 179 1.63 -15.36 -30.81
C ILE A 179 2.29 -15.26 -29.45
N LEU A 180 3.61 -15.40 -29.34
CA LEU A 180 4.37 -15.30 -28.11
C LEU A 180 4.26 -13.87 -27.53
N GLY A 181 4.39 -12.86 -28.38
CA GLY A 181 4.24 -11.47 -28.00
C GLY A 181 2.85 -11.17 -27.42
N ALA A 182 1.77 -11.66 -28.03
CA ALA A 182 0.41 -11.47 -27.54
C ALA A 182 0.19 -12.13 -26.17
N LEU A 183 0.65 -13.38 -25.98
CA LEU A 183 0.53 -14.08 -24.70
C LEU A 183 1.29 -13.35 -23.58
N ILE A 184 2.51 -12.91 -23.84
CA ILE A 184 3.33 -12.19 -22.87
C ILE A 184 2.72 -10.82 -22.56
N SER A 185 2.22 -10.11 -23.57
CA SER A 185 1.59 -8.80 -23.38
C SER A 185 0.37 -8.85 -22.45
N ILE A 186 -0.44 -9.93 -22.52
CA ILE A 186 -1.56 -10.15 -21.60
C ILE A 186 -1.04 -10.28 -20.16
N VAL A 187 0.05 -11.01 -19.94
CA VAL A 187 0.66 -11.15 -18.61
C VAL A 187 1.19 -9.81 -18.10
N ILE A 188 1.83 -9.01 -18.98
CA ILE A 188 2.34 -7.68 -18.63
C ILE A 188 1.20 -6.72 -18.28
N ILE A 189 0.11 -6.72 -19.03
CA ILE A 189 -1.07 -5.90 -18.74
C ILE A 189 -1.63 -6.27 -17.37
N LYS A 190 -1.79 -7.57 -17.08
CA LYS A 190 -2.24 -8.03 -15.77
C LYS A 190 -1.31 -7.53 -14.65
N ALA A 191 -0.01 -7.71 -14.81
CA ALA A 191 0.98 -7.27 -13.83
C ALA A 191 1.01 -5.73 -13.69
N GLY A 192 0.82 -4.98 -14.78
CA GLY A 192 0.70 -3.51 -14.75
C GLY A 192 -0.52 -3.05 -13.93
N ILE A 193 -1.65 -3.75 -14.06
CA ILE A 193 -2.85 -3.49 -13.23
C ILE A 193 -2.56 -3.79 -11.76
N GLU A 194 -1.93 -4.91 -11.44
CA GLU A 194 -1.56 -5.28 -10.08
C GLU A 194 -0.57 -4.28 -9.45
N MET A 195 0.45 -3.83 -10.22
CA MET A 195 1.39 -2.79 -9.80
C MET A 195 0.72 -1.42 -9.58
N LEU A 196 -0.35 -1.13 -10.30
CA LEU A 196 -1.13 0.09 -10.10
C LEU A 196 -2.01 0.01 -8.85
N ALA A 197 -2.55 -1.16 -8.55
CA ALA A 197 -3.45 -1.37 -7.42
C ALA A 197 -2.77 -1.10 -6.06
N SER A 198 -1.52 -1.52 -5.86
CA SER A 198 -0.80 -1.33 -4.60
C SER A 198 -0.72 0.15 -4.15
N PRO A 199 -0.10 1.07 -4.90
CA PRO A 199 0.00 2.46 -4.47
C PRO A 199 -1.36 3.19 -4.46
N VAL A 200 -2.32 2.77 -5.28
CA VAL A 200 -3.70 3.31 -5.23
C VAL A 200 -4.37 2.92 -3.93
N ASN A 201 -4.28 1.67 -3.51
CA ASN A 201 -4.82 1.22 -2.24
C ASN A 201 -4.18 1.97 -1.05
N GLU A 202 -2.87 2.20 -1.08
CA GLU A 202 -2.18 3.01 -0.05
C GLU A 202 -2.71 4.46 -0.01
N LEU A 203 -3.06 5.04 -1.15
CA LEU A 203 -3.66 6.38 -1.20
C LEU A 203 -5.10 6.42 -0.70
N LEU A 204 -5.89 5.37 -1.00
CA LEU A 204 -7.27 5.21 -0.51
C LEU A 204 -7.32 4.92 1.00
N GLY A 205 -6.28 4.31 1.54
CA GLY A 205 -6.16 3.89 2.93
C GLY A 205 -6.45 2.39 3.07
N THR A 206 -5.39 1.59 3.09
CA THR A 206 -5.48 0.19 3.47
C THR A 206 -5.42 0.05 4.98
N SER A 207 -6.07 -1.00 5.50
CA SER A 207 -5.90 -1.39 6.90
C SER A 207 -4.43 -1.71 7.19
N ILE A 208 -4.00 -1.38 8.39
CA ILE A 208 -2.64 -1.67 8.85
C ILE A 208 -2.53 -3.14 9.23
N SER A 209 -1.32 -3.69 9.11
CA SER A 209 -1.10 -5.11 9.41
C SER A 209 -1.58 -5.48 10.81
N ALA A 210 -2.25 -6.63 10.92
CA ALA A 210 -2.75 -7.15 12.20
C ALA A 210 -1.64 -7.29 13.27
N GLU A 211 -0.38 -7.52 12.85
CA GLU A 211 0.76 -7.57 13.76
C GLU A 211 1.02 -6.23 14.42
N LEU A 212 1.05 -5.13 13.65
CA LEU A 212 1.28 -3.79 14.19
C LEU A 212 0.12 -3.35 15.07
N THR A 213 -1.13 -3.64 14.66
CA THR A 213 -2.33 -3.40 15.46
C THR A 213 -2.24 -4.09 16.84
N LYS A 214 -1.96 -5.40 16.85
CA LYS A 214 -1.82 -6.16 18.10
C LYS A 214 -0.67 -5.65 18.97
N GLN A 215 0.44 -5.27 18.35
CA GLN A 215 1.58 -4.71 19.06
C GLN A 215 1.24 -3.37 19.73
N ILE A 216 0.60 -2.45 19.02
CA ILE A 216 0.19 -1.15 19.57
C ILE A 216 -0.81 -1.33 20.71
N ILE A 217 -1.85 -2.14 20.50
CA ILE A 217 -2.86 -2.41 21.54
C ILE A 217 -2.20 -2.97 22.79
N LYS A 218 -1.29 -3.93 22.64
CA LYS A 218 -0.56 -4.50 23.77
C LYS A 218 0.31 -3.47 24.48
N GLU A 219 1.11 -2.70 23.73
CA GLU A 219 2.00 -1.68 24.31
C GLU A 219 1.24 -0.59 25.04
N VAL A 220 0.06 -0.21 24.55
CA VAL A 220 -0.80 0.79 25.22
C VAL A 220 -1.50 0.18 26.42
N SER A 221 -1.94 -1.07 26.36
CA SER A 221 -2.56 -1.78 27.49
C SER A 221 -1.59 -2.01 28.67
N ASP A 222 -0.28 -2.04 28.41
CA ASP A 222 0.75 -2.23 29.44
C ASP A 222 1.00 -0.95 30.31
N PHE A 223 0.40 0.21 29.94
CA PHE A 223 0.50 1.41 30.78
C PHE A 223 -0.37 1.31 32.03
N ASP A 224 0.22 1.63 33.17
CA ASP A 224 -0.53 1.71 34.43
C ASP A 224 -1.65 2.77 34.33
N GLY A 225 -2.86 2.38 34.71
CA GLY A 225 -4.07 3.19 34.58
C GLY A 225 -4.85 3.01 33.28
N VAL A 226 -4.38 2.21 32.32
CA VAL A 226 -5.15 1.80 31.13
C VAL A 226 -5.89 0.51 31.42
N HIS A 227 -7.20 0.50 31.24
CA HIS A 227 -8.07 -0.65 31.50
C HIS A 227 -8.69 -1.26 30.22
N GLY A 228 -8.41 -0.66 29.08
CA GLY A 228 -8.83 -1.14 27.75
C GLY A 228 -8.35 -0.19 26.67
N VAL A 229 -8.20 -0.70 25.45
CA VAL A 229 -7.78 0.06 24.26
C VAL A 229 -8.77 -0.24 23.15
N PHE A 230 -9.33 0.81 22.55
CA PHE A 230 -10.42 0.76 21.58
C PHE A 230 -10.16 1.72 20.41
N ASP A 231 -10.89 1.56 19.32
CA ASP A 231 -10.99 2.50 18.19
C ASP A 231 -9.62 2.88 17.60
N LEU A 232 -8.73 1.90 17.52
CA LEU A 232 -7.44 2.14 16.89
C LEU A 232 -7.64 2.39 15.39
N ILE A 233 -7.41 3.63 14.98
CA ILE A 233 -7.43 4.05 13.58
C ILE A 233 -6.04 4.54 13.22
N LEU A 234 -5.50 4.06 12.10
CA LEU A 234 -4.19 4.49 11.60
C LEU A 234 -4.27 4.84 10.12
N HIS A 235 -3.66 5.94 9.73
CA HIS A 235 -3.57 6.41 8.35
C HIS A 235 -2.12 6.55 7.90
N ASN A 236 -1.80 6.05 6.70
CA ASN A 236 -0.50 6.23 6.09
C ASN A 236 -0.42 7.56 5.32
N TYR A 237 0.60 8.36 5.64
CA TYR A 237 0.96 9.57 4.89
C TYR A 237 2.30 9.42 4.17
N GLY A 238 2.57 8.22 3.68
CA GLY A 238 3.81 7.78 3.08
C GLY A 238 4.46 6.71 3.92
N PRO A 239 5.60 6.16 3.49
CA PRO A 239 6.24 5.02 4.14
C PRO A 239 6.71 5.31 5.56
N ASP A 240 7.05 6.57 5.86
CA ASP A 240 7.71 6.94 7.11
C ASP A 240 6.80 7.71 8.09
N VAL A 241 5.61 8.17 7.68
CA VAL A 241 4.69 8.96 8.51
C VAL A 241 3.35 8.26 8.64
N LYS A 242 2.96 7.97 9.88
CA LYS A 242 1.64 7.45 10.22
C LYS A 242 0.96 8.39 11.22
N ILE A 243 -0.34 8.52 11.09
CA ILE A 243 -1.19 9.31 11.98
C ILE A 243 -2.31 8.41 12.45
N GLY A 244 -2.65 8.49 13.72
CA GLY A 244 -3.71 7.66 14.24
C GLY A 244 -4.40 8.23 15.46
N SER A 245 -5.48 7.57 15.83
CA SER A 245 -6.20 7.78 17.06
C SER A 245 -6.52 6.45 17.70
N LEU A 246 -6.67 6.47 19.01
CA LEU A 246 -7.23 5.37 19.77
C LEU A 246 -7.93 5.93 21.01
N HIS A 247 -8.78 5.13 21.63
CA HIS A 247 -9.36 5.43 22.92
C HIS A 247 -8.83 4.47 23.98
N ILE A 248 -8.65 4.99 25.19
CA ILE A 248 -8.30 4.18 26.36
C ILE A 248 -9.40 4.28 27.42
N ASN A 249 -9.66 3.19 28.11
CA ASN A 249 -10.48 3.18 29.31
C ASN A 249 -9.63 3.54 30.52
N VAL A 250 -10.12 4.51 31.30
CA VAL A 250 -9.55 4.92 32.59
C VAL A 250 -10.66 4.98 33.65
N TYR A 251 -10.31 4.92 34.93
CA TYR A 251 -11.31 5.12 35.99
C TYR A 251 -11.74 6.59 36.09
N ASP A 252 -13.01 6.81 36.38
CA ASP A 252 -13.62 8.14 36.57
C ASP A 252 -13.05 8.92 37.76
N THR A 253 -12.29 8.25 38.64
CA THR A 253 -11.54 8.83 39.75
C THR A 253 -10.23 9.48 39.37
N MET A 254 -9.73 9.25 38.14
CA MET A 254 -8.51 9.89 37.69
C MET A 254 -8.72 11.37 37.42
N SER A 255 -7.80 12.19 37.95
CA SER A 255 -7.83 13.64 37.71
C SER A 255 -7.43 13.98 36.28
N ALA A 256 -7.86 15.14 35.77
CA ALA A 256 -7.46 15.63 34.46
C ALA A 256 -5.93 15.72 34.29
N HIS A 257 -5.19 15.99 35.39
CA HIS A 257 -3.73 16.03 35.36
C HIS A 257 -3.11 14.64 35.13
N GLU A 258 -3.64 13.61 35.78
CA GLU A 258 -3.19 12.22 35.62
C GLU A 258 -3.50 11.69 34.20
N ILE A 259 -4.72 11.95 33.72
CA ILE A 259 -5.14 11.60 32.35
C ILE A 259 -4.22 12.28 31.33
N HIS A 260 -3.94 13.59 31.49
CA HIS A 260 -3.01 14.29 30.60
C HIS A 260 -1.60 13.68 30.62
N GLY A 261 -1.10 13.33 31.82
CA GLY A 261 0.19 12.68 32.00
C GLY A 261 0.25 11.31 31.30
N LEU A 262 -0.80 10.49 31.43
CA LEU A 262 -0.91 9.18 30.82
C LEU A 262 -0.97 9.28 29.29
N THR A 263 -1.90 10.09 28.75
CA THR A 263 -2.04 10.26 27.29
C THR A 263 -0.77 10.83 26.66
N ARG A 264 -0.06 11.74 27.36
CA ARG A 264 1.22 12.27 26.90
C ARG A 264 2.31 11.20 26.82
N LYS A 265 2.42 10.32 27.81
CA LYS A 265 3.37 9.20 27.81
C LYS A 265 3.10 8.24 26.64
N ILE A 266 1.84 7.86 26.44
CA ILE A 266 1.43 7.01 25.30
C ILE A 266 1.81 7.67 23.98
N THR A 267 1.43 8.93 23.77
CA THR A 267 1.74 9.67 22.52
C THR A 267 3.25 9.74 22.26
N MET A 268 4.08 10.02 23.28
CA MET A 268 5.54 10.07 23.12
C MET A 268 6.11 8.70 22.76
N GLN A 269 5.66 7.63 23.41
CA GLN A 269 6.10 6.26 23.08
C GLN A 269 5.73 5.86 21.65
N MET A 270 4.53 6.21 21.18
CA MET A 270 4.10 5.92 19.80
C MET A 270 4.97 6.64 18.77
N ILE A 271 5.34 7.90 19.04
CA ILE A 271 6.26 8.65 18.18
C ILE A 271 7.65 8.02 18.19
N GLU A 272 8.19 7.73 19.37
CA GLU A 272 9.57 7.24 19.50
C GLU A 272 9.78 5.83 18.94
N ARG A 273 8.83 4.93 19.17
CA ARG A 273 8.96 3.51 18.75
C ARG A 273 8.46 3.23 17.35
N HIS A 274 7.39 3.89 16.94
CA HIS A 274 6.67 3.55 15.70
C HIS A 274 6.61 4.70 14.69
N GLY A 275 7.06 5.91 15.04
CA GLY A 275 6.92 7.10 14.19
C GLY A 275 5.46 7.52 13.97
N ILE A 276 4.55 7.15 14.90
CA ILE A 276 3.11 7.40 14.78
C ILE A 276 2.75 8.66 15.56
N ILE A 277 2.13 9.63 14.88
CA ILE A 277 1.51 10.79 15.51
C ILE A 277 0.13 10.34 16.00
N MET A 278 0.03 10.05 17.31
CA MET A 278 -1.17 9.46 17.92
C MET A 278 -1.99 10.50 18.69
N THR A 279 -3.31 10.51 18.49
CA THR A 279 -4.28 11.17 19.36
C THR A 279 -4.91 10.12 20.27
N VAL A 280 -4.92 10.38 21.57
CA VAL A 280 -5.49 9.46 22.56
C VAL A 280 -6.76 10.07 23.13
N GLY A 281 -7.90 9.44 22.81
CA GLY A 281 -9.19 9.72 23.45
C GLY A 281 -9.34 8.92 24.74
N VAL A 282 -10.32 9.27 25.55
CA VAL A 282 -10.52 8.66 26.88
C VAL A 282 -12.00 8.33 27.09
N TYR A 283 -12.26 7.10 27.51
CA TYR A 283 -13.54 6.65 28.04
C TYR A 283 -13.43 6.45 29.54
N ALA A 284 -14.43 6.89 30.31
CA ALA A 284 -14.46 6.75 31.74
C ALA A 284 -15.19 5.47 32.18
N ILE A 285 -14.56 4.69 33.05
CA ILE A 285 -15.21 3.57 33.77
C ILE A 285 -15.68 4.07 35.11
N ALA A 286 -16.96 3.93 35.37
CA ALA A 286 -17.55 4.30 36.68
C ALA A 286 -17.08 3.32 37.75
N THR A 287 -16.55 3.86 38.86
CA THR A 287 -15.95 3.07 39.95
C THR A 287 -16.79 3.04 41.22
N GLY A 288 -17.89 3.78 41.35
CA GLY A 288 -18.71 3.87 42.54
C GLY A 288 -19.78 2.77 42.68
N GLU A 289 -20.45 2.74 43.81
CA GLU A 289 -21.70 1.99 44.03
C GLU A 289 -22.92 2.90 43.77
N ASN A 290 -22.88 3.62 42.63
CA ASN A 290 -23.93 4.56 42.25
C ASN A 290 -24.73 4.04 41.05
N ARG A 291 -25.84 4.69 40.73
CA ARG A 291 -26.68 4.33 39.59
C ARG A 291 -25.92 4.30 38.27
N HIS A 292 -24.93 5.17 38.08
CA HIS A 292 -24.10 5.22 36.88
C HIS A 292 -23.30 3.93 36.68
N ALA A 293 -22.57 3.48 37.74
CA ALA A 293 -21.78 2.26 37.70
C ALA A 293 -22.66 1.01 37.50
N GLU A 294 -23.81 0.97 38.15
CA GLU A 294 -24.79 -0.12 38.00
C GLU A 294 -25.35 -0.18 36.59
N LEU A 295 -25.75 0.93 36.00
CA LEU A 295 -26.22 1.01 34.60
C LEU A 295 -25.14 0.65 33.62
N GLN A 296 -23.92 1.16 33.78
CA GLN A 296 -22.80 0.77 32.94
C GLN A 296 -22.62 -0.74 32.94
N LYS A 297 -22.58 -1.36 34.10
CA LYS A 297 -22.42 -2.81 34.21
C LYS A 297 -23.57 -3.58 33.53
N GLN A 298 -24.82 -3.18 33.78
CA GLN A 298 -26.00 -3.83 33.22
C GLN A 298 -26.01 -3.71 31.68
N VAL A 299 -25.79 -2.51 31.13
CA VAL A 299 -25.75 -2.26 29.68
C VAL A 299 -24.62 -3.05 29.02
N MET A 300 -23.41 -2.99 29.58
CA MET A 300 -22.26 -3.72 29.04
C MET A 300 -22.47 -5.25 29.07
N GLN A 301 -23.06 -5.78 30.14
CA GLN A 301 -23.39 -7.21 30.23
C GLN A 301 -24.48 -7.62 29.25
N THR A 302 -25.54 -6.81 29.10
CA THR A 302 -26.61 -7.07 28.14
C THR A 302 -26.08 -7.14 26.72
N LEU A 303 -25.30 -6.15 26.32
CA LEU A 303 -24.74 -6.08 24.96
C LEU A 303 -23.67 -7.15 24.70
N ALA A 304 -22.79 -7.43 25.67
CA ALA A 304 -21.77 -8.46 25.54
C ALA A 304 -22.35 -9.90 25.45
N ALA A 305 -23.60 -10.10 25.82
CA ALA A 305 -24.27 -11.41 25.66
C ALA A 305 -24.69 -11.72 24.22
N HIS A 306 -24.71 -10.73 23.34
CA HIS A 306 -25.07 -10.89 21.94
C HIS A 306 -23.92 -11.49 21.12
N LYS A 307 -24.23 -12.52 20.35
CA LYS A 307 -23.25 -13.15 19.44
C LYS A 307 -22.91 -12.29 18.23
N ASP A 308 -23.80 -11.37 17.90
CA ASP A 308 -23.69 -10.47 16.75
C ASP A 308 -22.88 -9.21 17.09
N ILE A 309 -22.28 -9.13 18.32
CA ILE A 309 -21.46 -8.04 18.81
C ILE A 309 -20.05 -8.55 19.07
N VAL A 310 -19.08 -7.92 18.42
CA VAL A 310 -17.65 -8.21 18.61
C VAL A 310 -17.07 -7.44 19.78
N GLN A 311 -17.48 -6.18 19.95
CA GLN A 311 -16.94 -5.29 20.97
C GLN A 311 -17.99 -4.27 21.44
N VAL A 312 -17.93 -3.87 22.72
CA VAL A 312 -18.74 -2.82 23.31
C VAL A 312 -17.83 -1.89 24.10
N HIS A 313 -17.94 -0.59 23.88
CA HIS A 313 -17.14 0.43 24.56
C HIS A 313 -17.86 1.78 24.55
N GLY A 314 -17.20 2.85 24.95
CA GLY A 314 -17.74 4.22 24.82
C GLY A 314 -19.01 4.51 25.62
N PHE A 315 -19.26 3.76 26.73
CA PHE A 315 -20.44 4.01 27.55
C PHE A 315 -20.43 5.44 28.12
N TYR A 316 -21.49 6.18 27.86
CA TYR A 316 -21.72 7.52 28.40
C TYR A 316 -23.14 7.63 28.98
N TYR A 317 -23.26 8.22 30.17
CA TYR A 317 -24.52 8.43 30.84
C TYR A 317 -24.55 9.84 31.45
N SER A 318 -25.59 10.60 31.14
CA SER A 318 -25.80 11.95 31.66
C SER A 318 -27.25 12.19 32.04
N GLU A 319 -27.53 12.35 33.34
CA GLU A 319 -28.84 12.75 33.82
C GLU A 319 -29.22 14.16 33.40
N LYS A 320 -28.23 15.04 33.29
CA LYS A 320 -28.43 16.43 32.86
C LYS A 320 -28.90 16.50 31.39
N ASP A 321 -28.30 15.70 30.53
CA ASP A 321 -28.60 15.69 29.10
C ASP A 321 -29.68 14.67 28.75
N GLN A 322 -30.19 13.92 29.76
CA GLN A 322 -31.17 12.84 29.59
C GLN A 322 -30.77 11.83 28.50
N MET A 323 -29.50 11.45 28.51
CA MET A 323 -28.92 10.62 27.47
C MET A 323 -28.05 9.48 28.02
N LEU A 324 -28.19 8.29 27.39
CA LEU A 324 -27.27 7.19 27.51
C LEU A 324 -26.79 6.86 26.13
N SER A 325 -25.46 6.81 25.91
CA SER A 325 -24.88 6.32 24.64
C SER A 325 -23.88 5.20 24.91
N VAL A 326 -23.73 4.32 23.93
CA VAL A 326 -22.76 3.23 23.95
C VAL A 326 -22.36 2.90 22.52
N ASP A 327 -21.08 2.63 22.33
CA ASP A 327 -20.50 2.27 21.04
C ASP A 327 -20.43 0.75 20.92
N VAL A 328 -20.90 0.22 19.79
CA VAL A 328 -21.01 -1.22 19.52
C VAL A 328 -20.39 -1.54 18.19
N VAL A 329 -19.45 -2.48 18.19
CA VAL A 329 -18.86 -3.04 16.96
C VAL A 329 -19.63 -4.31 16.61
N PRO A 330 -20.45 -4.31 15.54
CA PRO A 330 -21.17 -5.49 15.08
C PRO A 330 -20.25 -6.52 14.44
N ASP A 331 -20.67 -7.78 14.43
CA ASP A 331 -20.06 -8.81 13.60
C ASP A 331 -20.33 -8.53 12.11
N ILE A 332 -19.41 -8.93 11.24
CA ILE A 332 -19.49 -8.73 9.78
C ILE A 332 -20.75 -9.34 9.14
N SER A 333 -21.42 -10.28 9.83
CA SER A 333 -22.69 -10.88 9.39
C SER A 333 -23.90 -9.95 9.54
N VAL A 334 -23.76 -8.84 10.26
CA VAL A 334 -24.84 -7.85 10.43
C VAL A 334 -24.90 -6.95 9.20
N HIS A 335 -25.89 -7.19 8.33
CA HIS A 335 -26.06 -6.43 7.08
C HIS A 335 -27.06 -5.26 7.20
N ASP A 336 -27.98 -5.32 8.17
CA ASP A 336 -28.97 -4.27 8.43
C ASP A 336 -28.68 -3.60 9.76
N GLU A 337 -27.80 -2.59 9.71
CA GLU A 337 -27.41 -1.82 10.89
C GLU A 337 -28.60 -1.09 11.51
N ALA A 338 -29.57 -0.60 10.72
CA ALA A 338 -30.72 0.12 11.25
C ALA A 338 -31.65 -0.80 12.08
N ALA A 339 -31.91 -2.01 11.59
CA ALA A 339 -32.65 -3.02 12.35
C ALA A 339 -31.89 -3.47 13.60
N PHE A 340 -30.56 -3.62 13.48
CA PHE A 340 -29.68 -3.98 14.58
C PHE A 340 -29.70 -2.92 15.70
N VAL A 341 -29.50 -1.65 15.37
CA VAL A 341 -29.59 -0.52 16.32
C VAL A 341 -30.96 -0.46 16.97
N THR A 342 -32.04 -0.62 16.19
CA THR A 342 -33.41 -0.61 16.72
C THR A 342 -33.63 -1.73 17.75
N LYS A 343 -33.14 -2.93 17.45
CA LYS A 343 -33.19 -4.09 18.36
C LYS A 343 -32.47 -3.78 19.68
N LEU A 344 -31.19 -3.38 19.61
CA LEU A 344 -30.39 -3.10 20.79
C LEU A 344 -30.97 -1.94 21.62
N THR A 345 -31.45 -0.88 20.94
CA THR A 345 -32.12 0.24 21.61
C THR A 345 -33.35 -0.24 22.38
N SER A 346 -34.17 -1.11 21.80
CA SER A 346 -35.36 -1.66 22.48
C SER A 346 -35.02 -2.52 23.70
N GLU A 347 -33.87 -3.13 23.75
CA GLU A 347 -33.40 -3.94 24.88
C GLU A 347 -32.81 -3.09 26.01
N ILE A 348 -32.14 -1.97 25.64
CA ILE A 348 -31.53 -1.07 26.65
C ILE A 348 -32.54 -0.06 27.18
N GLN A 349 -33.51 0.40 26.39
CA GLN A 349 -34.48 1.42 26.78
C GLN A 349 -35.23 1.12 28.10
N PRO A 350 -35.61 -0.13 28.44
CA PRO A 350 -36.26 -0.43 29.74
C PRO A 350 -35.40 -0.17 30.97
N LEU A 351 -34.06 -0.09 30.84
CA LEU A 351 -33.15 0.19 31.93
C LEU A 351 -33.13 1.70 32.28
N VAL A 352 -33.53 2.53 31.30
CA VAL A 352 -33.47 4.01 31.39
C VAL A 352 -34.72 4.64 30.76
N THR A 353 -35.89 4.45 31.39
CA THR A 353 -37.22 4.81 30.82
C THR A 353 -37.38 6.28 30.47
N ASP A 354 -36.65 7.18 31.13
CA ASP A 354 -36.79 8.62 30.96
C ASP A 354 -35.64 9.28 30.16
N MET A 355 -34.84 8.47 29.49
CA MET A 355 -33.67 8.94 28.75
C MET A 355 -33.69 8.50 27.27
N GLN A 356 -33.01 9.28 26.48
CA GLN A 356 -32.70 8.88 25.09
C GLN A 356 -31.56 7.87 25.11
N VAL A 357 -31.79 6.69 24.55
CA VAL A 357 -30.74 5.69 24.27
C VAL A 357 -30.19 5.87 22.88
N VAL A 358 -28.87 6.02 22.74
CA VAL A 358 -28.14 6.17 21.48
C VAL A 358 -27.13 5.03 21.37
N ILE A 359 -27.37 4.12 20.43
CA ILE A 359 -26.41 3.09 20.06
C ILE A 359 -25.61 3.63 18.87
N VAL A 360 -24.31 3.79 19.05
CA VAL A 360 -23.39 4.17 17.98
C VAL A 360 -22.80 2.90 17.39
N VAL A 361 -23.02 2.68 16.08
CA VAL A 361 -22.38 1.58 15.38
C VAL A 361 -20.97 2.02 15.00
N ASP A 362 -20.00 1.30 15.52
CA ASP A 362 -18.59 1.51 15.21
C ASP A 362 -18.03 0.32 14.40
N HIS A 363 -16.91 0.52 13.75
CA HIS A 363 -16.29 -0.46 12.87
C HIS A 363 -14.90 -0.82 13.36
N ASN A 364 -14.50 -2.07 13.15
CA ASN A 364 -13.12 -2.48 13.37
C ASN A 364 -12.26 -2.07 12.15
N TYR A 365 -11.49 -0.99 12.30
CA TYR A 365 -10.67 -0.42 11.23
C TYR A 365 -9.31 -1.11 11.05
N CYS A 366 -9.00 -2.12 11.88
CA CYS A 366 -7.65 -2.68 11.99
C CYS A 366 -7.58 -4.21 11.82
N GLU A 367 -8.56 -4.84 11.24
CA GLU A 367 -8.55 -6.28 10.91
C GLU A 367 -8.25 -6.59 9.45
#